data_3b3f65d6eaf2cb9aa5bcc9bbacd34b9e
#
_entry.id   3b3f65d6eaf2cb9aa5bcc9bbacd34b9e
#
_cell.length_a   1.000
_cell.length_b   1.000
_cell.length_c   1.000
_cell.angle_alpha   90.00
_cell.angle_beta   90.00
_cell.angle_gamma   90.00
#
_symmetry.space_group_name_H-M   'P 1'
#
loop_
_entity.id
_entity.type
_entity.pdbx_description
1 polymer ?
#
loop_
_entity_poly.entity_id
_entity_poly.type
_entity_poly.pdbx_seq_one_letter_code
_entity_poly.pdbx_strand_id
1 'polypeptide(L)'
;MPEGRIVLAATPIGNLGDASARLRELLAEADVIAAEDTRTARRLCAGLGVTPTGRVVAHHEHNEAASTQGLLDQVRGGATVAVVSDAGMPTVSDPGYRLVAAAVSVGLPVTCAPGPSAVTTALALSGLPTDRFAFDGFVPRKDGERRRWLTSLLTEARTVVAFESPQRLADALAVVVEVLGAQRPVCVARELTKLHEEVVRGTAAEVHAWAAERHAAEGIRGEIVLVVGPAAPGAEGEASEADAVAEVAVLVESGTRLKEAVAAVAGAHGMRSRELYQAVLAARG
;
A
#
# COMPACT_ATOMS: atom_id res chain seq x y z
N MET A 1 14.13 23.92 28.69
CA MET A 1 14.53 22.55 28.34
C MET A 1 14.18 22.34 26.87
N PRO A 2 14.97 21.62 26.08
CA PRO A 2 14.52 21.32 24.73
C PRO A 2 13.16 20.65 24.80
N GLU A 3 12.27 21.07 23.92
CA GLU A 3 10.92 20.48 23.83
C GLU A 3 11.02 19.05 23.30
N GLY A 4 10.48 18.07 24.06
CA GLY A 4 10.49 16.67 23.66
C GLY A 4 9.68 16.47 22.39
N ARG A 5 10.02 15.46 21.59
CA ARG A 5 9.38 15.23 20.27
C ARG A 5 9.39 13.77 19.87
N ILE A 6 8.46 13.40 19.00
CA ILE A 6 8.49 12.15 18.25
C ILE A 6 9.12 12.40 16.88
N VAL A 7 10.03 11.53 16.47
CA VAL A 7 10.66 11.58 15.15
C VAL A 7 10.43 10.22 14.45
N LEU A 8 9.58 10.21 13.44
CA LEU A 8 9.46 9.04 12.55
C LEU A 8 10.72 8.98 11.68
N ALA A 9 11.42 7.87 11.66
CA ALA A 9 12.67 7.75 10.94
C ALA A 9 12.65 6.59 9.97
N ALA A 10 12.76 6.89 8.67
CA ALA A 10 12.83 5.90 7.63
C ALA A 10 14.16 5.14 7.70
N THR A 11 14.08 3.80 7.69
CA THR A 11 15.22 2.90 7.67
C THR A 11 15.49 2.37 6.26
N PRO A 12 16.71 1.87 5.96
CA PRO A 12 16.99 1.20 4.70
C PRO A 12 16.04 0.03 4.43
N ILE A 13 15.67 -0.17 3.17
CA ILE A 13 14.81 -1.29 2.73
C ILE A 13 15.60 -2.49 2.20
N GLY A 14 16.94 -2.45 2.31
CA GLY A 14 17.80 -3.53 1.85
C GLY A 14 19.26 -3.13 1.77
N ASN A 15 19.57 -1.88 1.46
CA ASN A 15 20.93 -1.36 1.33
C ASN A 15 21.24 -0.34 2.42
N LEU A 16 22.19 -0.66 3.29
CA LEU A 16 22.62 0.24 4.39
C LEU A 16 23.16 1.58 3.88
N GLY A 17 23.63 1.64 2.62
CA GLY A 17 24.07 2.87 1.97
C GLY A 17 22.96 3.91 1.78
N ASP A 18 21.70 3.49 1.81
CA ASP A 18 20.53 4.38 1.69
C ASP A 18 20.17 5.07 3.02
N ALA A 19 20.85 4.73 4.11
CA ALA A 19 20.65 5.39 5.41
C ALA A 19 21.05 6.87 5.35
N SER A 20 20.10 7.75 5.62
CA SER A 20 20.37 9.19 5.67
C SER A 20 21.32 9.56 6.84
N ALA A 21 22.07 10.66 6.71
CA ALA A 21 22.87 11.19 7.80
C ALA A 21 21.98 11.49 9.04
N ARG A 22 20.79 12.05 8.83
CA ARG A 22 19.82 12.34 9.90
C ARG A 22 19.33 11.09 10.63
N LEU A 23 19.18 9.95 9.93
CA LEU A 23 18.86 8.69 10.60
C LEU A 23 20.01 8.26 11.53
N ARG A 24 21.26 8.34 11.07
CA ARG A 24 22.44 7.96 11.86
C ARG A 24 22.57 8.82 13.12
N GLU A 25 22.43 10.13 12.98
CA GLU A 25 22.45 11.09 14.09
C GLU A 25 21.31 10.80 15.09
N LEU A 26 20.09 10.62 14.57
CA LEU A 26 18.92 10.34 15.40
C LEU A 26 19.08 9.02 16.19
N LEU A 27 19.57 7.96 15.55
CA LEU A 27 19.82 6.67 16.22
C LEU A 27 20.91 6.78 17.30
N ALA A 28 21.88 7.66 17.13
CA ALA A 28 22.93 7.90 18.13
C ALA A 28 22.42 8.69 19.34
N GLU A 29 21.57 9.70 19.12
CA GLU A 29 21.28 10.76 20.10
C GLU A 29 19.88 10.66 20.74
N ALA A 30 18.93 9.92 20.13
CA ALA A 30 17.57 9.80 20.66
C ALA A 30 17.59 9.16 22.07
N ASP A 31 16.80 9.71 22.99
CA ASP A 31 16.62 9.19 24.34
C ASP A 31 15.93 7.82 24.34
N VAL A 32 15.05 7.62 23.36
CA VAL A 32 14.32 6.36 23.16
C VAL A 32 14.23 6.05 21.67
N ILE A 33 14.54 4.81 21.32
CA ILE A 33 14.27 4.24 20.00
C ILE A 33 13.13 3.23 20.15
N ALA A 34 11.94 3.61 19.70
CA ALA A 34 10.77 2.75 19.63
C ALA A 34 10.81 1.98 18.32
N ALA A 35 11.09 0.68 18.39
CA ALA A 35 11.32 -0.18 17.25
C ALA A 35 10.29 -1.30 17.16
N GLU A 36 9.89 -1.67 15.95
CA GLU A 36 9.02 -2.81 15.69
C GLU A 36 9.67 -4.11 16.20
N ASP A 37 10.88 -4.45 15.73
CA ASP A 37 11.73 -5.47 16.34
C ASP A 37 13.04 -4.84 16.85
N THR A 38 13.24 -4.90 18.17
CA THR A 38 14.44 -4.36 18.82
C THR A 38 15.74 -5.04 18.36
N ARG A 39 15.66 -6.26 17.86
CA ARG A 39 16.83 -7.01 17.34
C ARG A 39 17.21 -6.46 15.97
N THR A 40 16.23 -6.18 15.11
CA THR A 40 16.44 -5.56 13.80
C THR A 40 17.00 -4.16 13.97
N ALA A 41 16.44 -3.35 14.88
CA ALA A 41 16.97 -2.02 15.18
C ALA A 41 18.42 -2.02 15.67
N ARG A 42 18.79 -2.97 16.55
CA ARG A 42 20.18 -3.12 17.00
C ARG A 42 21.11 -3.57 15.87
N ARG A 43 20.67 -4.47 14.98
CA ARG A 43 21.45 -4.86 13.79
C ARG A 43 21.66 -3.67 12.85
N LEU A 44 20.62 -2.87 12.65
CA LEU A 44 20.72 -1.63 11.86
C LEU A 44 21.76 -0.69 12.45
N CYS A 45 21.68 -0.38 13.75
CA CYS A 45 22.67 0.47 14.43
C CYS A 45 24.10 -0.09 14.27
N ALA A 46 24.30 -1.38 14.51
CA ALA A 46 25.61 -2.03 14.34
C ALA A 46 26.11 -1.95 12.89
N GLY A 47 25.25 -2.22 11.91
CA GLY A 47 25.59 -2.12 10.48
C GLY A 47 25.93 -0.71 10.03
N LEU A 48 25.34 0.30 10.67
CA LEU A 48 25.62 1.72 10.41
C LEU A 48 26.82 2.25 11.21
N GLY A 49 27.43 1.46 12.11
CA GLY A 49 28.50 1.90 13.00
C GLY A 49 28.00 2.90 14.06
N VAL A 50 26.73 2.84 14.43
CA VAL A 50 26.10 3.73 15.41
C VAL A 50 25.92 3.01 16.75
N THR A 51 26.32 3.64 17.84
CA THR A 51 26.06 3.18 19.21
C THR A 51 24.98 4.09 19.83
N PRO A 52 23.74 3.60 20.02
CA PRO A 52 22.68 4.38 20.64
C PRO A 52 23.04 4.76 22.09
N THR A 53 22.81 6.02 22.45
CA THR A 53 22.92 6.49 23.85
C THR A 53 21.64 6.21 24.64
N GLY A 54 20.51 6.20 23.96
CA GLY A 54 19.20 5.96 24.53
C GLY A 54 18.78 4.49 24.57
N ARG A 55 17.57 4.27 25.07
CA ARG A 55 16.99 2.91 25.22
C ARG A 55 16.30 2.47 23.94
N VAL A 56 16.54 1.24 23.51
CA VAL A 56 15.77 0.58 22.44
C VAL A 56 14.62 -0.20 23.05
N VAL A 57 13.40 0.17 22.76
CA VAL A 57 12.16 -0.44 23.28
C VAL A 57 11.30 -1.01 22.16
N ALA A 58 10.52 -2.06 22.46
CA ALA A 58 9.61 -2.65 21.49
C ALA A 58 8.35 -1.80 21.33
N HIS A 59 7.97 -1.52 20.09
CA HIS A 59 6.74 -0.81 19.72
C HIS A 59 6.19 -1.42 18.43
N HIS A 60 5.41 -2.49 18.56
CA HIS A 60 4.85 -3.27 17.46
C HIS A 60 3.32 -3.34 17.57
N GLU A 61 2.65 -3.78 16.55
CA GLU A 61 1.18 -3.82 16.46
C GLU A 61 0.49 -4.39 17.72
N HIS A 62 1.03 -5.48 18.28
CA HIS A 62 0.43 -6.13 19.45
C HIS A 62 0.60 -5.37 20.77
N ASN A 63 1.61 -4.49 20.90
CA ASN A 63 1.84 -3.72 22.13
C ASN A 63 1.69 -2.20 21.95
N GLU A 64 1.43 -1.73 20.75
CA GLU A 64 1.34 -0.30 20.40
C GLU A 64 0.40 0.44 21.34
N ALA A 65 -0.80 -0.10 21.62
CA ALA A 65 -1.75 0.52 22.52
C ALA A 65 -1.21 0.69 23.95
N ALA A 66 -0.52 -0.32 24.47
CA ALA A 66 0.02 -0.30 25.84
C ALA A 66 1.29 0.58 25.96
N SER A 67 2.14 0.59 24.94
CA SER A 67 3.42 1.35 24.96
C SER A 67 3.23 2.84 24.64
N THR A 68 2.16 3.22 23.92
CA THR A 68 1.91 4.59 23.48
C THR A 68 1.93 5.58 24.64
N GLN A 69 1.19 5.34 25.73
CA GLN A 69 1.14 6.29 26.85
C GLN A 69 2.51 6.53 27.47
N GLY A 70 3.30 5.47 27.69
CA GLY A 70 4.65 5.60 28.26
C GLY A 70 5.60 6.39 27.36
N LEU A 71 5.48 6.27 26.04
CA LEU A 71 6.26 7.05 25.08
C LEU A 71 5.84 8.53 25.10
N LEU A 72 4.53 8.83 25.14
CA LEU A 72 4.03 10.21 25.28
C LEU A 72 4.51 10.89 26.56
N ASP A 73 4.54 10.17 27.68
CA ASP A 73 5.01 10.71 28.96
C ASP A 73 6.50 11.05 28.92
N GLN A 74 7.31 10.27 28.20
CA GLN A 74 8.71 10.60 27.96
C GLN A 74 8.87 11.85 27.10
N VAL A 75 8.09 11.98 26.04
CA VAL A 75 8.08 13.21 25.22
C VAL A 75 7.68 14.43 26.04
N ARG A 76 6.65 14.32 26.89
CA ARG A 76 6.29 15.41 27.84
C ARG A 76 7.43 15.76 28.79
N GLY A 77 8.22 14.78 29.18
CA GLY A 77 9.43 14.97 30.00
C GLY A 77 10.63 15.58 29.27
N GLY A 78 10.48 15.91 27.97
CA GLY A 78 11.53 16.53 27.16
C GLY A 78 12.34 15.54 26.31
N ALA A 79 11.98 14.24 26.29
CA ALA A 79 12.71 13.23 25.55
C ALA A 79 12.44 13.28 24.03
N THR A 80 13.46 13.01 23.23
CA THR A 80 13.34 12.68 21.80
C THR A 80 13.09 11.18 21.64
N VAL A 81 11.92 10.84 21.09
CA VAL A 81 11.53 9.45 20.78
C VAL A 81 11.67 9.23 19.26
N ALA A 82 12.65 8.44 18.85
CA ALA A 82 12.78 7.96 17.48
C ALA A 82 11.88 6.73 17.27
N VAL A 83 11.03 6.76 16.25
CA VAL A 83 10.20 5.59 15.85
C VAL A 83 10.78 5.02 14.57
N VAL A 84 11.09 3.74 14.57
CA VAL A 84 11.65 3.01 13.42
C VAL A 84 10.86 1.73 13.17
N SER A 85 10.63 1.40 11.90
CA SER A 85 10.16 0.10 11.44
C SER A 85 11.33 -0.81 11.07
N ASP A 86 11.05 -2.07 10.80
CA ASP A 86 12.06 -3.03 10.36
C ASP A 86 12.66 -2.65 9.01
N ALA A 87 11.87 -2.03 8.11
CA ALA A 87 12.32 -1.55 6.81
C ALA A 87 11.45 -0.40 6.29
N GLY A 88 12.08 0.67 5.81
CA GLY A 88 11.38 1.79 5.18
C GLY A 88 10.79 2.80 6.15
N MET A 89 9.66 3.38 5.75
CA MET A 89 9.00 4.47 6.47
C MET A 89 8.04 3.92 7.51
N PRO A 90 8.21 4.21 8.83
CA PRO A 90 7.25 3.82 9.86
C PRO A 90 5.84 4.29 9.53
N THR A 91 4.83 3.60 10.03
CA THR A 91 3.39 3.84 9.81
C THR A 91 2.84 3.42 8.44
N VAL A 92 3.70 3.08 7.48
CA VAL A 92 3.29 2.63 6.14
C VAL A 92 3.29 1.11 6.09
N SER A 93 2.17 0.47 6.40
CA SER A 93 2.01 -0.97 6.68
C SER A 93 2.76 -1.47 7.91
N ASP A 94 3.24 -0.55 8.75
CA ASP A 94 4.02 -0.78 9.94
C ASP A 94 3.36 -0.10 11.15
N PRO A 95 3.71 -0.46 12.40
CA PRO A 95 3.21 0.20 13.59
C PRO A 95 3.64 1.67 13.68
N GLY A 96 2.96 2.44 14.55
CA GLY A 96 3.27 3.84 14.84
C GLY A 96 2.13 4.82 14.57
N TYR A 97 1.13 4.45 13.77
CA TYR A 97 -0.01 5.33 13.50
C TYR A 97 -0.73 5.79 14.78
N ARG A 98 -1.00 4.86 15.72
CA ARG A 98 -1.68 5.18 16.99
C ARG A 98 -0.87 6.12 17.84
N LEU A 99 0.46 5.93 17.91
CA LEU A 99 1.36 6.82 18.63
C LEU A 99 1.32 8.25 18.05
N VAL A 100 1.41 8.37 16.72
CA VAL A 100 1.32 9.66 16.03
C VAL A 100 -0.02 10.33 16.28
N ALA A 101 -1.13 9.61 16.08
CA ALA A 101 -2.48 10.13 16.30
C ALA A 101 -2.68 10.60 17.75
N ALA A 102 -2.20 9.83 18.73
CA ALA A 102 -2.25 10.17 20.13
C ALA A 102 -1.38 11.40 20.47
N ALA A 103 -0.18 11.49 19.92
CA ALA A 103 0.69 12.65 20.12
C ALA A 103 0.06 13.94 19.57
N VAL A 104 -0.46 13.88 18.35
CA VAL A 104 -1.16 15.01 17.70
C VAL A 104 -2.38 15.44 18.51
N SER A 105 -3.17 14.49 19.05
CA SER A 105 -4.37 14.80 19.83
C SER A 105 -4.10 15.55 21.12
N VAL A 106 -2.87 15.46 21.66
CA VAL A 106 -2.44 16.12 22.88
C VAL A 106 -1.42 17.24 22.64
N GLY A 107 -1.23 17.64 21.38
CA GLY A 107 -0.37 18.77 20.97
C GLY A 107 1.14 18.53 21.12
N LEU A 108 1.58 17.26 21.20
CA LEU A 108 3.02 16.95 21.25
C LEU A 108 3.66 17.04 19.85
N PRO A 109 4.90 17.57 19.75
CA PRO A 109 5.57 17.71 18.47
C PRO A 109 5.87 16.36 17.82
N VAL A 110 5.49 16.22 16.54
CA VAL A 110 5.83 15.07 15.69
C VAL A 110 6.53 15.59 14.43
N THR A 111 7.65 14.99 14.10
CA THR A 111 8.41 15.31 12.89
C THR A 111 8.93 14.04 12.21
N CYS A 112 9.66 14.18 11.11
CA CYS A 112 10.15 13.04 10.34
C CYS A 112 11.60 13.24 9.90
N ALA A 113 12.37 12.18 9.93
CA ALA A 113 13.60 11.99 9.16
C ALA A 113 13.25 11.12 7.92
N PRO A 114 12.90 11.74 6.79
CA PRO A 114 12.46 10.99 5.60
C PRO A 114 13.60 10.18 4.99
N GLY A 115 13.24 9.15 4.26
CA GLY A 115 14.22 8.27 3.61
C GLY A 115 13.57 7.19 2.75
N PRO A 116 14.18 6.01 2.65
CA PRO A 116 13.72 4.94 1.77
C PRO A 116 12.27 4.50 2.01
N SER A 117 11.59 4.15 0.92
CA SER A 117 10.25 3.56 0.95
C SER A 117 10.08 2.62 -0.26
N ALA A 118 9.73 1.36 0.00
CA ALA A 118 9.50 0.39 -1.06
C ALA A 118 8.36 0.80 -1.99
N VAL A 119 7.32 1.46 -1.45
CA VAL A 119 6.15 1.95 -2.21
C VAL A 119 6.56 2.95 -3.29
N THR A 120 7.21 4.03 -2.90
CA THR A 120 7.62 5.09 -3.85
C THR A 120 8.78 4.64 -4.74
N THR A 121 9.67 3.79 -4.26
CA THR A 121 10.76 3.23 -5.07
C THR A 121 10.22 2.32 -6.18
N ALA A 122 9.30 1.40 -5.84
CA ALA A 122 8.65 0.56 -6.83
C ALA A 122 7.85 1.37 -7.85
N LEU A 123 7.09 2.37 -7.38
CA LEU A 123 6.34 3.27 -8.24
C LEU A 123 7.25 4.00 -9.23
N ALA A 124 8.36 4.59 -8.76
CA ALA A 124 9.33 5.28 -9.61
C ALA A 124 9.99 4.37 -10.65
N LEU A 125 10.24 3.11 -10.29
CA LEU A 125 10.85 2.11 -11.18
C LEU A 125 9.83 1.41 -12.09
N SER A 126 8.53 1.53 -11.83
CA SER A 126 7.50 0.78 -12.55
C SER A 126 7.37 1.14 -14.03
N GLY A 127 7.68 2.39 -14.39
CA GLY A 127 7.41 2.94 -15.74
C GLY A 127 5.90 3.22 -15.97
N LEU A 128 5.07 3.14 -14.94
CA LEU A 128 3.65 3.46 -14.96
C LEU A 128 3.43 4.92 -14.54
N PRO A 129 2.26 5.53 -14.84
CA PRO A 129 1.95 6.90 -14.43
C PRO A 129 2.10 7.10 -12.91
N THR A 130 2.79 8.16 -12.49
CA THR A 130 3.12 8.43 -11.09
C THR A 130 2.44 9.66 -10.51
N ASP A 131 1.77 10.44 -11.34
CA ASP A 131 1.09 11.69 -10.97
C ASP A 131 -0.06 11.48 -9.96
N ARG A 132 -0.75 10.35 -10.08
CA ARG A 132 -1.78 9.91 -9.15
C ARG A 132 -1.63 8.43 -8.86
N PHE A 133 -1.42 8.08 -7.60
CA PHE A 133 -1.32 6.68 -7.18
C PHE A 133 -2.05 6.43 -5.86
N ALA A 134 -2.36 5.17 -5.60
CA ALA A 134 -2.85 4.68 -4.32
C ALA A 134 -1.94 3.57 -3.80
N PHE A 135 -1.82 3.47 -2.48
CA PHE A 135 -1.17 2.35 -1.81
C PHE A 135 -2.22 1.61 -0.97
N ASP A 136 -2.45 0.36 -1.29
CA ASP A 136 -3.54 -0.45 -0.71
C ASP A 136 -3.05 -1.45 0.35
N GLY A 137 -1.78 -1.33 0.79
CA GLY A 137 -1.19 -2.27 1.74
C GLY A 137 -0.89 -3.63 1.11
N PHE A 138 -1.27 -4.72 1.76
CA PHE A 138 -1.05 -6.08 1.23
C PHE A 138 -2.22 -6.57 0.38
N VAL A 139 -1.88 -7.23 -0.73
CA VAL A 139 -2.88 -7.99 -1.53
C VAL A 139 -3.63 -8.95 -0.61
N PRO A 140 -4.99 -8.95 -0.63
CA PRO A 140 -5.79 -9.78 0.26
C PRO A 140 -5.46 -11.27 0.14
N ARG A 141 -5.35 -11.94 1.29
CA ARG A 141 -4.94 -13.36 1.34
C ARG A 141 -6.02 -14.30 0.82
N LYS A 142 -7.29 -14.03 1.19
CA LYS A 142 -8.41 -14.88 0.79
C LYS A 142 -8.83 -14.58 -0.64
N ASP A 143 -9.07 -15.61 -1.44
CA ASP A 143 -9.39 -15.47 -2.86
C ASP A 143 -10.60 -14.55 -3.10
N GLY A 144 -11.70 -14.72 -2.38
CA GLY A 144 -12.88 -13.87 -2.54
C GLY A 144 -12.65 -12.39 -2.14
N GLU A 145 -11.76 -12.11 -1.17
CA GLU A 145 -11.37 -10.74 -0.81
C GLU A 145 -10.45 -10.14 -1.88
N ARG A 146 -9.50 -10.93 -2.41
CA ARG A 146 -8.59 -10.55 -3.49
C ARG A 146 -9.37 -10.23 -4.77
N ARG A 147 -10.33 -11.07 -5.15
CA ARG A 147 -11.20 -10.81 -6.32
C ARG A 147 -12.00 -9.53 -6.17
N ARG A 148 -12.59 -9.28 -5.01
CA ARG A 148 -13.32 -8.03 -4.73
C ARG A 148 -12.42 -6.80 -4.81
N TRP A 149 -11.21 -6.90 -4.23
CA TRP A 149 -10.22 -5.83 -4.34
C TRP A 149 -9.84 -5.57 -5.81
N LEU A 150 -9.53 -6.62 -6.59
CA LEU A 150 -9.22 -6.46 -8.01
C LEU A 150 -10.41 -5.92 -8.80
N THR A 151 -11.64 -6.35 -8.49
CA THR A 151 -12.85 -5.81 -9.14
C THR A 151 -12.95 -4.29 -8.92
N SER A 152 -12.60 -3.78 -7.73
CA SER A 152 -12.59 -2.33 -7.49
C SER A 152 -11.53 -1.58 -8.32
N LEU A 153 -10.54 -2.28 -8.87
CA LEU A 153 -9.51 -1.71 -9.74
C LEU A 153 -9.89 -1.69 -11.22
N LEU A 154 -11.03 -2.26 -11.62
CA LEU A 154 -11.46 -2.26 -13.02
C LEU A 154 -11.56 -0.86 -13.60
N THR A 155 -12.05 0.09 -12.80
CA THR A 155 -12.25 1.49 -13.20
C THR A 155 -11.26 2.45 -12.51
N GLU A 156 -10.28 1.91 -11.79
CA GLU A 156 -9.32 2.76 -11.05
C GLU A 156 -8.38 3.49 -12.02
N ALA A 157 -8.50 4.81 -12.02
CA ALA A 157 -7.73 5.70 -12.90
C ALA A 157 -6.32 6.03 -12.38
N ARG A 158 -6.00 5.62 -11.15
CA ARG A 158 -4.67 5.80 -10.53
C ARG A 158 -3.83 4.54 -10.70
N THR A 159 -2.53 4.70 -10.63
CA THR A 159 -1.63 3.56 -10.42
C THR A 159 -1.80 3.05 -8.98
N VAL A 160 -1.95 1.73 -8.80
CA VAL A 160 -2.11 1.12 -7.48
C VAL A 160 -0.87 0.33 -7.12
N VAL A 161 -0.34 0.57 -5.93
CA VAL A 161 0.82 -0.13 -5.36
C VAL A 161 0.33 -1.01 -4.22
N ALA A 162 0.78 -2.26 -4.18
CA ALA A 162 0.47 -3.19 -3.09
C ALA A 162 1.67 -4.08 -2.77
N PHE A 163 1.78 -4.54 -1.53
CA PHE A 163 2.74 -5.57 -1.14
C PHE A 163 2.18 -6.96 -1.38
N GLU A 164 3.05 -7.89 -1.76
CA GLU A 164 2.66 -9.29 -1.89
C GLU A 164 3.78 -10.21 -1.37
N SER A 165 3.40 -11.40 -0.92
CA SER A 165 4.37 -12.41 -0.55
C SER A 165 4.86 -13.19 -1.79
N PRO A 166 6.14 -13.56 -1.84
CA PRO A 166 6.69 -14.25 -3.01
C PRO A 166 5.99 -15.59 -3.30
N GLN A 167 5.53 -16.30 -2.25
CA GLN A 167 4.84 -17.58 -2.41
C GLN A 167 3.46 -17.47 -3.06
N ARG A 168 2.81 -16.30 -2.97
CA ARG A 168 1.47 -16.06 -3.50
C ARG A 168 1.47 -15.26 -4.81
N LEU A 169 2.63 -14.75 -5.24
CA LEU A 169 2.72 -13.83 -6.37
C LEU A 169 2.13 -14.43 -7.66
N ALA A 170 2.49 -15.67 -8.01
CA ALA A 170 1.98 -16.30 -9.22
C ALA A 170 0.46 -16.45 -9.19
N ASP A 171 -0.12 -16.92 -8.08
CA ASP A 171 -1.56 -17.04 -7.90
C ASP A 171 -2.27 -15.67 -7.90
N ALA A 172 -1.66 -14.66 -7.29
CA ALA A 172 -2.20 -13.31 -7.29
C ALA A 172 -2.25 -12.74 -8.71
N LEU A 173 -1.18 -12.91 -9.49
CA LEU A 173 -1.11 -12.45 -10.89
C LEU A 173 -2.06 -13.22 -11.81
N ALA A 174 -2.31 -14.52 -11.57
CA ALA A 174 -3.34 -15.27 -12.30
C ALA A 174 -4.72 -14.61 -12.13
N VAL A 175 -5.07 -14.21 -10.89
CA VAL A 175 -6.35 -13.53 -10.62
C VAL A 175 -6.34 -12.10 -11.20
N VAL A 176 -5.19 -11.41 -11.24
CA VAL A 176 -5.06 -10.11 -11.94
C VAL A 176 -5.40 -10.27 -13.43
N VAL A 177 -4.86 -11.30 -14.11
CA VAL A 177 -5.16 -11.58 -15.53
C VAL A 177 -6.65 -11.87 -15.72
N GLU A 178 -7.23 -12.67 -14.84
CA GLU A 178 -8.64 -13.06 -14.93
C GLU A 178 -9.59 -11.87 -14.73
N VAL A 179 -9.33 -11.02 -13.73
CA VAL A 179 -10.26 -9.95 -13.34
C VAL A 179 -9.99 -8.66 -14.11
N LEU A 180 -8.73 -8.24 -14.22
CA LEU A 180 -8.37 -6.95 -14.85
C LEU A 180 -8.07 -7.09 -16.35
N GLY A 181 -7.99 -8.32 -16.86
CA GLY A 181 -7.66 -8.61 -18.24
C GLY A 181 -6.17 -8.75 -18.51
N ALA A 182 -5.85 -9.53 -19.55
CA ALA A 182 -4.48 -9.90 -19.94
C ALA A 182 -3.58 -8.68 -20.27
N GLN A 183 -4.18 -7.61 -20.78
CA GLN A 183 -3.47 -6.42 -21.26
C GLN A 183 -3.25 -5.34 -20.21
N ARG A 184 -3.75 -5.51 -18.97
CA ARG A 184 -3.54 -4.53 -17.89
C ARG A 184 -2.05 -4.34 -17.65
N PRO A 185 -1.51 -3.12 -17.69
CA PRO A 185 -0.10 -2.87 -17.39
C PRO A 185 0.20 -3.21 -15.92
N VAL A 186 1.27 -3.97 -15.68
CA VAL A 186 1.68 -4.41 -14.35
C VAL A 186 3.19 -4.34 -14.22
N CYS A 187 3.68 -4.03 -13.02
CA CYS A 187 5.08 -4.16 -12.67
C CYS A 187 5.23 -4.92 -11.36
N VAL A 188 6.18 -5.82 -11.30
CA VAL A 188 6.64 -6.49 -10.09
C VAL A 188 8.04 -6.00 -9.77
N ALA A 189 8.22 -5.36 -8.61
CA ALA A 189 9.52 -4.99 -8.09
C ALA A 189 9.87 -5.94 -6.93
N ARG A 190 10.99 -6.63 -7.05
CA ARG A 190 11.45 -7.64 -6.10
C ARG A 190 12.79 -7.27 -5.52
N GLU A 191 12.99 -7.45 -4.21
CA GLU A 191 14.27 -7.26 -3.52
C GLU A 191 14.91 -5.89 -3.80
N LEU A 192 14.10 -4.84 -3.80
CA LEU A 192 14.53 -3.47 -4.07
C LEU A 192 15.73 -3.08 -3.20
N THR A 193 16.73 -2.45 -3.82
CA THR A 193 18.02 -2.02 -3.25
C THR A 193 18.96 -3.15 -2.80
N LYS A 194 18.53 -4.41 -2.89
CA LYS A 194 19.33 -5.58 -2.49
C LYS A 194 20.13 -6.17 -3.66
N LEU A 195 21.02 -7.12 -3.36
CA LEU A 195 21.87 -7.78 -4.35
C LEU A 195 21.10 -8.42 -5.52
N HIS A 196 19.90 -8.91 -5.23
CA HIS A 196 19.06 -9.59 -6.22
C HIS A 196 17.84 -8.75 -6.61
N GLU A 197 18.03 -7.42 -6.66
CA GLU A 197 17.00 -6.51 -7.17
C GLU A 197 16.57 -6.90 -8.59
N GLU A 198 15.27 -6.97 -8.80
CA GLU A 198 14.67 -7.31 -10.08
C GLU A 198 13.37 -6.52 -10.26
N VAL A 199 13.20 -5.95 -11.46
CA VAL A 199 11.98 -5.21 -11.80
C VAL A 199 11.45 -5.73 -13.13
N VAL A 200 10.31 -6.40 -13.08
CA VAL A 200 9.63 -7.02 -14.23
C VAL A 200 8.42 -6.20 -14.62
N ARG A 201 8.36 -5.74 -15.84
CA ARG A 201 7.32 -4.87 -16.40
C ARG A 201 6.70 -5.53 -17.60
N GLY A 202 5.40 -5.31 -17.80
CA GLY A 202 4.69 -5.80 -18.98
C GLY A 202 3.19 -5.77 -18.78
N THR A 203 2.50 -6.50 -19.64
CA THR A 203 1.09 -6.80 -19.45
C THR A 203 0.90 -7.81 -18.30
N ALA A 204 -0.29 -7.86 -17.73
CA ALA A 204 -0.63 -8.83 -16.69
C ALA A 204 -0.33 -10.27 -17.13
N ALA A 205 -0.60 -10.60 -18.40
CA ALA A 205 -0.30 -11.92 -18.95
C ALA A 205 1.19 -12.23 -19.00
N GLU A 206 2.03 -11.28 -19.44
CA GLU A 206 3.49 -11.46 -19.55
C GLU A 206 4.12 -11.59 -18.16
N VAL A 207 3.74 -10.71 -17.21
CA VAL A 207 4.27 -10.74 -15.85
C VAL A 207 3.79 -11.99 -15.08
N HIS A 208 2.55 -12.44 -15.33
CA HIS A 208 2.08 -13.71 -14.79
C HIS A 208 2.86 -14.91 -15.36
N ALA A 209 3.11 -14.95 -16.68
CA ALA A 209 3.88 -16.03 -17.30
C ALA A 209 5.29 -16.12 -16.70
N TRP A 210 5.98 -14.99 -16.55
CA TRP A 210 7.28 -14.92 -15.86
C TRP A 210 7.20 -15.46 -14.42
N ALA A 211 6.20 -15.04 -13.65
CA ALA A 211 6.06 -15.47 -12.26
C ALA A 211 5.76 -16.96 -12.14
N ALA A 212 4.90 -17.50 -13.02
CA ALA A 212 4.54 -18.91 -13.05
C ALA A 212 5.73 -19.80 -13.43
N GLU A 213 6.50 -19.44 -14.46
CA GLU A 213 7.72 -20.14 -14.85
C GLU A 213 8.75 -20.15 -13.73
N ARG A 214 9.01 -18.99 -13.12
CA ARG A 214 9.99 -18.88 -12.04
C ARG A 214 9.57 -19.63 -10.80
N HIS A 215 8.27 -19.58 -10.46
CA HIS A 215 7.72 -20.31 -9.33
C HIS A 215 7.88 -21.84 -9.50
N ALA A 216 7.66 -22.35 -10.72
CA ALA A 216 7.82 -23.76 -11.05
C ALA A 216 9.29 -24.22 -11.05
N ALA A 217 10.22 -23.36 -11.47
CA ALA A 217 11.64 -23.71 -11.60
C ALA A 217 12.38 -23.70 -10.25
N GLU A 218 12.34 -22.61 -9.51
CA GLU A 218 13.17 -22.40 -8.30
C GLU A 218 12.41 -21.79 -7.12
N GLY A 219 11.14 -21.44 -7.34
CA GLY A 219 10.34 -20.62 -6.42
C GLY A 219 10.74 -19.15 -6.44
N ILE A 220 9.81 -18.30 -6.01
CA ILE A 220 10.07 -16.87 -5.86
C ILE A 220 10.40 -16.60 -4.39
N ARG A 221 11.43 -15.79 -4.13
CA ARG A 221 11.89 -15.41 -2.79
C ARG A 221 12.06 -13.91 -2.70
N GLY A 222 12.07 -13.43 -1.45
CA GLY A 222 12.31 -12.03 -1.13
C GLY A 222 11.04 -11.22 -0.97
N GLU A 223 11.17 -9.92 -0.91
CA GLU A 223 10.07 -8.97 -0.73
C GLU A 223 9.56 -8.48 -2.08
N ILE A 224 8.25 -8.39 -2.23
CA ILE A 224 7.58 -8.07 -3.49
C ILE A 224 6.72 -6.83 -3.32
N VAL A 225 6.87 -5.92 -4.28
CA VAL A 225 5.93 -4.84 -4.52
C VAL A 225 5.28 -5.06 -5.88
N LEU A 226 3.95 -5.17 -5.87
CA LEU A 226 3.13 -5.23 -7.07
C LEU A 226 2.63 -3.82 -7.40
N VAL A 227 2.82 -3.39 -8.64
CA VAL A 227 2.30 -2.12 -9.14
C VAL A 227 1.36 -2.42 -10.30
N VAL A 228 0.12 -2.00 -10.17
CA VAL A 228 -0.94 -2.17 -11.19
C VAL A 228 -1.20 -0.82 -11.83
N GLY A 229 -1.04 -0.74 -13.14
CA GLY A 229 -1.30 0.48 -13.89
C GLY A 229 -2.77 0.91 -13.86
N PRO A 230 -3.09 2.14 -14.24
CA PRO A 230 -4.47 2.63 -14.29
C PRO A 230 -5.32 1.84 -15.29
N ALA A 231 -6.62 1.89 -15.13
CA ALA A 231 -7.55 1.44 -16.17
C ALA A 231 -7.25 2.18 -17.48
N ALA A 232 -7.45 1.52 -18.63
CA ALA A 232 -7.33 2.20 -19.91
C ALA A 232 -8.33 3.36 -19.99
N PRO A 233 -7.99 4.50 -20.62
CA PRO A 233 -8.95 5.57 -20.86
C PRO A 233 -10.17 4.99 -21.59
N GLY A 234 -11.37 5.17 -21.02
CA GLY A 234 -12.59 4.53 -21.50
C GLY A 234 -12.93 3.18 -20.84
N ALA A 235 -12.07 2.66 -19.95
CA ALA A 235 -12.40 1.58 -19.03
C ALA A 235 -13.17 2.08 -17.78
N GLU A 236 -13.46 3.39 -17.68
CA GLU A 236 -14.66 3.82 -16.97
C GLU A 236 -15.80 3.11 -17.70
N GLY A 237 -16.21 1.96 -17.15
CA GLY A 237 -17.07 1.05 -17.87
C GLY A 237 -18.04 1.81 -18.77
N GLU A 238 -17.93 1.61 -20.07
CA GLU A 238 -19.14 1.16 -20.70
C GLU A 238 -19.53 -0.11 -19.90
N ALA A 239 -20.15 0.07 -18.72
CA ALA A 239 -21.12 -0.90 -18.28
C ALA A 239 -21.86 -1.21 -19.55
N SER A 240 -21.72 -2.40 -20.07
CA SER A 240 -22.41 -2.68 -21.33
C SER A 240 -23.84 -2.21 -21.06
N GLU A 241 -24.51 -1.61 -22.02
CA GLU A 241 -25.90 -1.19 -21.83
C GLU A 241 -26.69 -2.30 -21.13
N ALA A 242 -26.31 -3.55 -21.37
CA ALA A 242 -26.83 -4.73 -20.72
C ALA A 242 -26.52 -4.82 -19.20
N ASP A 243 -25.30 -4.48 -18.76
CA ASP A 243 -24.92 -4.52 -17.33
C ASP A 243 -25.62 -3.39 -16.57
N ALA A 244 -25.69 -2.18 -17.15
CA ALA A 244 -26.42 -1.07 -16.59
C ALA A 244 -27.93 -1.36 -16.50
N VAL A 245 -28.51 -2.03 -17.51
CA VAL A 245 -29.91 -2.49 -17.51
C VAL A 245 -30.14 -3.51 -16.39
N ALA A 246 -29.22 -4.46 -16.18
CA ALA A 246 -29.30 -5.45 -15.11
C ALA A 246 -29.22 -4.80 -13.72
N GLU A 247 -28.34 -3.83 -13.53
CA GLU A 247 -28.21 -3.08 -12.28
C GLU A 247 -29.46 -2.25 -11.96
N VAL A 248 -30.05 -1.61 -12.95
CA VAL A 248 -31.36 -0.94 -12.80
C VAL A 248 -32.45 -1.94 -12.40
N ALA A 249 -32.45 -3.15 -12.97
CA ALA A 249 -33.43 -4.17 -12.62
C ALA A 249 -33.34 -4.58 -11.15
N VAL A 250 -32.13 -4.80 -10.63
CA VAL A 250 -31.86 -5.12 -9.20
C VAL A 250 -32.35 -4.01 -8.27
N LEU A 251 -32.10 -2.74 -8.63
CA LEU A 251 -32.57 -1.60 -7.81
C LEU A 251 -34.09 -1.49 -7.82
N VAL A 252 -34.73 -1.76 -8.94
CA VAL A 252 -36.19 -1.74 -9.04
C VAL A 252 -36.83 -2.90 -8.26
N GLU A 253 -36.24 -4.09 -8.31
CA GLU A 253 -36.68 -5.24 -7.51
C GLU A 253 -36.52 -5.02 -6.01
N SER A 254 -35.53 -4.22 -5.61
CA SER A 254 -35.33 -3.78 -4.20
C SER A 254 -36.31 -2.68 -3.76
N GLY A 255 -37.20 -2.21 -4.65
CA GLY A 255 -38.23 -1.22 -4.34
C GLY A 255 -37.92 0.23 -4.75
N THR A 256 -36.79 0.46 -5.42
CA THR A 256 -36.45 1.79 -5.96
C THR A 256 -37.31 2.10 -7.19
N ARG A 257 -37.83 3.35 -7.29
CA ARG A 257 -38.61 3.74 -8.47
C ARG A 257 -37.71 3.73 -9.73
N LEU A 258 -38.25 3.19 -10.84
CA LEU A 258 -37.52 3.04 -12.08
C LEU A 258 -36.74 4.30 -12.51
N LYS A 259 -37.36 5.47 -12.43
CA LYS A 259 -36.73 6.73 -12.81
C LYS A 259 -35.56 7.12 -11.90
N GLU A 260 -35.65 6.81 -10.63
CA GLU A 260 -34.60 7.06 -9.63
C GLU A 260 -33.44 6.05 -9.81
N ALA A 261 -33.77 4.78 -10.02
CA ALA A 261 -32.78 3.74 -10.32
C ALA A 261 -31.99 4.03 -11.60
N VAL A 262 -32.68 4.42 -12.68
CA VAL A 262 -32.02 4.83 -13.93
C VAL A 262 -31.13 6.06 -13.74
N ALA A 263 -31.57 7.07 -12.99
CA ALA A 263 -30.77 8.25 -12.74
C ALA A 263 -29.51 7.94 -11.92
N ALA A 264 -29.63 7.07 -10.91
CA ALA A 264 -28.51 6.64 -10.09
C ALA A 264 -27.47 5.84 -10.89
N VAL A 265 -27.93 4.82 -11.65
CA VAL A 265 -27.04 3.97 -12.47
C VAL A 265 -26.41 4.78 -13.62
N ALA A 266 -27.19 5.61 -14.32
CA ALA A 266 -26.67 6.47 -15.38
C ALA A 266 -25.61 7.45 -14.86
N GLY A 267 -25.80 8.02 -13.66
CA GLY A 267 -24.82 8.87 -13.00
C GLY A 267 -23.55 8.13 -12.60
N ALA A 268 -23.69 6.90 -12.10
CA ALA A 268 -22.56 6.06 -11.69
C ALA A 268 -21.68 5.62 -12.88
N HIS A 269 -22.32 5.36 -14.04
CA HIS A 269 -21.65 4.86 -15.24
C HIS A 269 -21.41 5.92 -16.33
N GLY A 270 -21.63 7.21 -16.03
CA GLY A 270 -21.43 8.30 -17.01
C GLY A 270 -22.34 8.24 -18.24
N MET A 271 -23.43 7.44 -18.17
CA MET A 271 -24.37 7.24 -19.26
C MET A 271 -25.44 8.35 -19.30
N ARG A 272 -26.03 8.54 -20.47
CA ARG A 272 -27.21 9.42 -20.58
C ARG A 272 -28.46 8.72 -20.04
N SER A 273 -29.05 9.26 -18.99
CA SER A 273 -30.24 8.68 -18.33
C SER A 273 -31.38 8.34 -19.31
N ARG A 274 -31.52 9.14 -20.40
CA ARG A 274 -32.54 8.90 -21.42
C ARG A 274 -32.27 7.63 -22.24
N GLU A 275 -31.02 7.37 -22.60
CA GLU A 275 -30.59 6.20 -23.36
C GLU A 275 -30.74 4.93 -22.52
N LEU A 276 -30.25 4.97 -21.28
CA LEU A 276 -30.42 3.85 -20.34
C LEU A 276 -31.89 3.55 -20.03
N TYR A 277 -32.74 4.59 -19.90
CA TYR A 277 -34.17 4.40 -19.67
C TYR A 277 -34.85 3.66 -20.83
N GLN A 278 -34.48 4.00 -22.09
CA GLN A 278 -34.99 3.31 -23.27
C GLN A 278 -34.50 1.86 -23.36
N ALA A 279 -33.23 1.62 -23.05
CA ALA A 279 -32.66 0.25 -23.02
C ALA A 279 -33.37 -0.64 -21.98
N VAL A 280 -33.63 -0.11 -20.77
CA VAL A 280 -34.37 -0.82 -19.73
C VAL A 280 -35.82 -1.13 -20.17
N LEU A 281 -36.48 -0.22 -20.86
CA LEU A 281 -37.83 -0.49 -21.38
C LEU A 281 -37.82 -1.55 -22.49
N ALA A 282 -36.82 -1.52 -23.38
CA ALA A 282 -36.65 -2.51 -24.43
C ALA A 282 -36.38 -3.93 -23.89
N ALA A 283 -35.62 -4.02 -22.78
CA ALA A 283 -35.31 -5.28 -22.10
C ALA A 283 -36.51 -5.87 -21.31
N ARG A 284 -37.55 -5.08 -21.03
CA ARG A 284 -38.76 -5.48 -20.28
C ARG A 284 -39.95 -5.84 -21.18
N GLY A 285 -39.89 -5.55 -22.46
CA GLY A 285 -40.92 -5.85 -23.43
C GLY A 285 -40.57 -7.09 -24.21
#